data_5cb036b14451c2200df686ed0f958d6a
#
_entry.id   5cb036b14451c2200df686ed0f958d6a
#
_cell.length_a   1.000
_cell.length_b   1.000
_cell.length_c   1.000
_cell.angle_alpha   90.00
_cell.angle_beta   90.00
_cell.angle_gamma   90.00
#
_symmetry.space_group_name_H-M   'P 1'
#
loop_
_entity.id
_entity.type
_entity.pdbx_description
1 polymer ?
#
loop_
_entity_poly.entity_id
_entity_poly.type
_entity_poly.pdbx_seq_one_letter_code
_entity_poly.pdbx_strand_id
1 'polypeptide(L)'
;RGKRIHTPFLTIVYASENTEGAVQHDLRGRVAFIAGKKHGNAVWRNSAKRRMRAICRDLQGPWAGYDVIFLAKSPVTRASYSKVLTACAKVVEGSELVAKGD
;
A
#
# COMPACT_ATOMS: atom_id res chain seq x y z
N ARG A 1 -2.14 4.86 15.48
CA ARG A 1 -2.58 5.88 14.62
C ARG A 1 -1.93 5.84 13.31
N GLY A 2 -2.72 5.61 12.33
CA GLY A 2 -2.23 5.50 11.00
C GLY A 2 -2.26 6.83 10.27
N LYS A 3 -1.42 6.91 9.26
CA LYS A 3 -1.45 8.02 8.34
C LYS A 3 -2.00 7.53 7.03
N ARG A 4 -2.68 8.41 6.32
CA ARG A 4 -3.29 8.05 5.06
C ARG A 4 -2.68 8.86 3.94
N ILE A 5 -2.40 8.18 2.85
CA ILE A 5 -1.91 8.81 1.64
C ILE A 5 -2.92 8.52 0.55
N HIS A 6 -3.48 9.55 -0.05
CA HIS A 6 -4.51 9.39 -1.06
C HIS A 6 -3.94 9.58 -2.46
N THR A 7 -4.30 8.68 -3.35
CA THR A 7 -4.03 8.86 -4.77
C THR A 7 -5.36 8.72 -5.50
N PRO A 8 -5.43 9.06 -6.77
CA PRO A 8 -6.67 8.85 -7.51
C PRO A 8 -7.03 7.39 -7.67
N PHE A 9 -6.10 6.47 -7.43
CA PHE A 9 -6.30 5.06 -7.72
C PHE A 9 -6.45 4.20 -6.48
N LEU A 10 -5.83 4.62 -5.38
CA LEU A 10 -5.93 3.85 -4.14
C LEU A 10 -5.49 4.72 -2.98
N THR A 11 -5.75 4.25 -1.79
CA THR A 11 -5.30 4.91 -0.57
C THR A 11 -4.32 3.99 0.13
N ILE A 12 -3.25 4.55 0.63
CA ILE A 12 -2.27 3.80 1.41
C ILE A 12 -2.38 4.28 2.85
N VAL A 13 -2.65 3.35 3.75
CA VAL A 13 -2.70 3.65 5.18
C VAL A 13 -1.50 2.98 5.82
N TYR A 14 -0.75 3.72 6.60
CA TYR A 14 0.40 3.12 7.25
C TYR A 14 0.55 3.65 8.66
N ALA A 15 1.13 2.81 9.51
CA ALA A 15 1.39 3.16 10.89
C ALA A 15 2.69 2.49 11.29
N SER A 16 3.48 3.19 12.06
CA SER A 16 4.68 2.56 12.56
C SER A 16 4.28 1.49 13.55
N GLU A 17 5.02 0.41 13.49
CA GLU A 17 4.78 -0.72 14.35
C GLU A 17 5.09 -0.32 15.78
N ASN A 18 4.14 -0.53 16.65
CA ASN A 18 4.37 -0.24 18.04
C ASN A 18 5.03 -1.44 18.68
N THR A 19 6.28 -1.29 19.01
CA THR A 19 7.05 -2.39 19.53
C THR A 19 7.13 -2.41 21.04
N GLU A 20 6.49 -1.48 21.67
CA GLU A 20 6.55 -1.41 23.11
C GLU A 20 5.87 -2.64 23.70
N GLY A 21 6.60 -3.43 24.40
CA GLY A 21 6.07 -4.61 25.00
C GLY A 21 5.80 -5.75 24.06
N ALA A 22 6.06 -5.57 22.80
CA ALA A 22 5.77 -6.59 21.81
C ALA A 22 7.01 -7.41 21.53
N VAL A 23 6.78 -8.62 21.12
CA VAL A 23 7.85 -9.47 20.68
C VAL A 23 8.22 -9.07 19.27
N GLN A 24 9.47 -8.94 19.01
CA GLN A 24 9.95 -8.44 17.75
C GLN A 24 10.16 -9.53 16.75
N HIS A 25 9.14 -10.22 16.40
CA HIS A 25 9.33 -11.32 15.50
C HIS A 25 9.07 -10.96 14.05
N ASP A 26 8.51 -9.80 13.79
CA ASP A 26 8.24 -9.47 12.39
C ASP A 26 8.80 -8.11 12.06
N LEU A 27 10.09 -8.08 11.84
CA LEU A 27 10.78 -6.85 11.54
C LEU A 27 10.64 -6.41 10.10
N ARG A 28 10.09 -7.27 9.26
CA ARG A 28 9.96 -6.94 7.85
C ARG A 28 8.77 -6.07 7.53
N GLY A 29 7.87 -5.93 8.49
CA GLY A 29 6.67 -5.17 8.24
C GLY A 29 5.57 -6.03 7.67
N ARG A 30 4.38 -5.49 7.60
CA ARG A 30 3.22 -6.22 7.11
C ARG A 30 2.44 -5.37 6.13
N VAL A 31 1.86 -6.01 5.13
CA VAL A 31 1.06 -5.32 4.14
C VAL A 31 -0.23 -6.09 3.91
N ALA A 32 -1.32 -5.37 3.83
CA ALA A 32 -2.61 -5.95 3.50
C ALA A 32 -3.18 -5.24 2.28
N PHE A 33 -3.97 -5.96 1.50
CA PHE A 33 -4.57 -5.41 0.29
C PHE A 33 -6.07 -5.59 0.38
N ILE A 34 -6.80 -4.49 0.35
CA ILE A 34 -8.25 -4.52 0.52
C ILE A 34 -8.91 -3.92 -0.70
N ALA A 35 -9.85 -4.66 -1.27
CA ALA A 35 -10.65 -4.17 -2.39
C ALA A 35 -12.10 -4.36 -1.99
N GLY A 36 -12.77 -3.26 -1.70
CA GLY A 36 -14.12 -3.32 -1.16
C GLY A 36 -15.15 -3.77 -2.16
N LYS A 37 -16.21 -4.37 -1.66
CA LYS A 37 -17.28 -4.88 -2.51
C LYS A 37 -18.03 -3.78 -3.22
N LYS A 38 -18.07 -2.58 -2.63
CA LYS A 38 -18.77 -1.47 -3.24
C LYS A 38 -18.20 -1.06 -4.58
N HIS A 39 -16.94 -1.35 -4.83
CA HIS A 39 -16.27 -0.85 -6.00
C HIS A 39 -16.32 -1.80 -7.18
N GLY A 40 -16.73 -3.02 -6.96
CA GLY A 40 -16.82 -3.95 -8.06
C GLY A 40 -17.09 -5.37 -7.59
N ASN A 41 -17.20 -6.25 -8.57
CA ASN A 41 -17.50 -7.65 -8.30
C ASN A 41 -16.21 -8.41 -7.97
N ALA A 42 -16.33 -9.73 -7.84
CA ALA A 42 -15.19 -10.55 -7.45
C ALA A 42 -14.04 -10.47 -8.47
N VAL A 43 -14.38 -10.38 -9.74
CA VAL A 43 -13.35 -10.28 -10.78
C VAL A 43 -12.55 -9.01 -10.61
N TRP A 44 -13.25 -7.89 -10.40
CA TRP A 44 -12.60 -6.62 -10.17
C TRP A 44 -11.74 -6.66 -8.91
N ARG A 45 -12.29 -7.24 -7.84
CA ARG A 45 -11.56 -7.28 -6.57
C ARG A 45 -10.27 -8.07 -6.70
N ASN A 46 -10.33 -9.20 -7.41
CA ASN A 46 -9.13 -10.00 -7.60
C ASN A 46 -8.10 -9.26 -8.44
N SER A 47 -8.55 -8.58 -9.49
CA SER A 47 -7.65 -7.79 -10.32
C SER A 47 -7.02 -6.66 -9.54
N ALA A 48 -7.81 -5.99 -8.71
CA ALA A 48 -7.30 -4.88 -7.91
C ALA A 48 -6.25 -5.36 -6.92
N LYS A 49 -6.51 -6.47 -6.26
CA LYS A 49 -5.54 -6.99 -5.30
C LYS A 49 -4.25 -7.42 -5.99
N ARG A 50 -4.37 -8.07 -7.13
CA ARG A 50 -3.20 -8.50 -7.87
C ARG A 50 -2.36 -7.30 -8.28
N ARG A 51 -3.02 -6.25 -8.76
CA ARG A 51 -2.30 -5.06 -9.17
C ARG A 51 -1.63 -4.38 -7.98
N MET A 52 -2.32 -4.29 -6.85
CA MET A 52 -1.75 -3.68 -5.67
C MET A 52 -0.56 -4.46 -5.14
N ARG A 53 -0.60 -5.79 -5.24
CA ARG A 53 0.55 -6.58 -4.83
C ARG A 53 1.77 -6.30 -5.70
N ALA A 54 1.53 -6.18 -7.01
CA ALA A 54 2.63 -5.87 -7.92
C ALA A 54 3.20 -4.49 -7.64
N ILE A 55 2.32 -3.53 -7.37
CA ILE A 55 2.77 -2.18 -7.06
C ILE A 55 3.60 -2.18 -5.78
N CYS A 56 3.13 -2.87 -4.76
CA CYS A 56 3.86 -2.95 -3.50
C CYS A 56 5.24 -3.53 -3.72
N ARG A 57 5.34 -4.58 -4.50
CA ARG A 57 6.62 -5.19 -4.80
C ARG A 57 7.54 -4.24 -5.53
N ASP A 58 7.00 -3.52 -6.51
CA ASP A 58 7.81 -2.58 -7.28
C ASP A 58 8.23 -1.39 -6.45
N LEU A 59 7.49 -1.07 -5.40
CA LEU A 59 7.85 -0.02 -4.48
C LEU A 59 8.76 -0.52 -3.36
N GLN A 60 9.14 -1.78 -3.45
CA GLN A 60 10.05 -2.41 -2.50
C GLN A 60 9.44 -2.63 -1.13
N GLY A 61 8.14 -2.82 -1.10
CA GLY A 61 7.49 -3.25 0.13
C GLY A 61 7.70 -4.71 0.39
N PRO A 62 7.40 -5.19 1.57
CA PRO A 62 6.91 -4.41 2.70
C PRO A 62 8.01 -3.55 3.32
N TRP A 63 7.59 -2.63 4.14
CA TRP A 63 8.53 -1.68 4.74
C TRP A 63 8.74 -2.04 6.20
N ALA A 64 9.98 -2.27 6.57
CA ALA A 64 10.32 -2.70 7.92
C ALA A 64 9.84 -1.68 8.95
N GLY A 65 9.22 -2.19 10.00
CA GLY A 65 8.76 -1.33 11.07
C GLY A 65 7.41 -0.68 10.82
N TYR A 66 6.75 -1.02 9.71
CA TYR A 66 5.45 -0.43 9.39
C TYR A 66 4.43 -1.47 9.03
N ASP A 67 3.19 -1.18 9.42
CA ASP A 67 2.03 -1.91 8.91
C ASP A 67 1.39 -1.04 7.85
N VAL A 68 1.16 -1.60 6.68
CA VAL A 68 0.66 -0.85 5.54
C VAL A 68 -0.57 -1.53 4.98
N ILE A 69 -1.57 -0.75 4.63
CA ILE A 69 -2.79 -1.26 4.02
C ILE A 69 -3.03 -0.49 2.73
N PHE A 70 -3.20 -1.23 1.66
CA PHE A 70 -3.56 -0.66 0.37
C PHE A 70 -5.06 -0.84 0.18
N LEU A 71 -5.77 0.28 0.01
CA LEU A 71 -7.22 0.28 -0.16
C LEU A 71 -7.54 0.68 -1.60
N ALA A 72 -8.05 -0.24 -2.37
CA ALA A 72 -8.30 0.01 -3.79
C ALA A 72 -9.48 0.94 -4.00
N LYS A 73 -9.36 1.80 -5.00
CA LYS A 73 -10.48 2.60 -5.51
C LYS A 73 -10.81 2.07 -6.90
N SER A 74 -12.01 2.41 -7.38
CA SER A 74 -12.46 1.90 -8.68
C SER A 74 -11.45 2.04 -9.80
N PRO A 75 -10.79 3.20 -9.96
CA PRO A 75 -9.91 3.35 -11.12
C PRO A 75 -8.62 2.57 -11.06
N VAL A 76 -8.35 1.87 -9.96
CA VAL A 76 -7.05 1.19 -9.82
C VAL A 76 -6.81 0.18 -10.94
N THR A 77 -7.86 -0.37 -11.52
CA THR A 77 -7.71 -1.33 -12.61
C THR A 77 -7.94 -0.72 -13.98
N ARG A 78 -8.39 0.53 -14.03
CA ARG A 78 -8.70 1.17 -15.31
C ARG A 78 -7.52 1.92 -15.90
N ALA A 79 -6.70 2.49 -15.05
CA ALA A 79 -5.53 3.20 -15.52
C ALA A 79 -4.43 2.21 -15.84
N SER A 80 -3.46 2.64 -16.64
CA SER A 80 -2.33 1.78 -16.94
C SER A 80 -1.54 1.51 -15.68
N TYR A 81 -0.87 0.38 -15.66
CA TYR A 81 -0.09 0.00 -14.51
C TYR A 81 0.98 1.05 -14.19
N SER A 82 1.66 1.52 -15.20
CA SER A 82 2.73 2.50 -14.97
C SER A 82 2.20 3.80 -14.41
N LYS A 83 1.00 4.20 -14.81
CA LYS A 83 0.41 5.41 -14.29
C LYS A 83 0.08 5.27 -12.81
N VAL A 84 -0.49 4.13 -12.44
CA VAL A 84 -0.82 3.87 -11.04
C VAL A 84 0.46 3.76 -10.22
N LEU A 85 1.44 3.06 -10.75
CA LEU A 85 2.70 2.89 -10.05
C LEU A 85 3.40 4.22 -9.83
N THR A 86 3.43 5.08 -10.85
CA THR A 86 4.06 6.38 -10.73
C THR A 86 3.39 7.23 -9.68
N ALA A 87 2.06 7.24 -9.66
CA ALA A 87 1.33 8.01 -8.66
C ALA A 87 1.63 7.52 -7.26
N CYS A 88 1.68 6.21 -7.08
CA CYS A 88 1.97 5.64 -5.77
C CYS A 88 3.41 5.88 -5.35
N ALA A 89 4.33 5.74 -6.29
CA ALA A 89 5.74 5.95 -5.97
C ALA A 89 5.99 7.37 -5.50
N LYS A 90 5.34 8.32 -6.16
CA LYS A 90 5.54 9.71 -5.83
C LYS A 90 5.12 10.01 -4.40
N VAL A 91 3.96 9.49 -3.98
CA VAL A 91 3.49 9.77 -2.62
C VAL A 91 4.25 8.96 -1.59
N VAL A 92 4.67 7.74 -1.94
CA VAL A 92 5.43 6.92 -1.00
C VAL A 92 6.80 7.52 -0.76
N GLU A 93 7.43 8.05 -1.80
CA GLU A 93 8.74 8.67 -1.66
C GLU A 93 8.70 9.90 -0.76
N GLY A 94 7.56 10.57 -0.72
CA GLY A 94 7.42 11.71 0.16
C GLY A 94 6.96 11.37 1.55
N SER A 95 6.80 10.09 1.84
CA SER A 95 6.28 9.66 3.14
C SER A 95 7.41 9.13 3.99
N GLU A 96 7.04 8.72 5.20
CA GLU A 96 8.00 8.14 6.13
C GLU A 96 8.35 6.70 5.79
N LEU A 97 7.62 6.10 4.86
CA LEU A 97 7.87 4.72 4.51
C LEU A 97 9.23 4.53 3.87
N VAL A 98 9.68 5.52 3.14
CA VAL A 98 10.97 5.43 2.47
C VAL A 98 12.00 6.12 3.34
N ALA A 99 13.05 5.41 3.68
CA ALA A 99 14.11 5.99 4.50
C ALA A 99 14.81 7.09 3.74
N LYS A 100 14.97 8.21 4.39
CA LYS A 100 15.63 9.32 3.78
C LYS A 100 17.05 9.40 4.18
N GLY A 101 17.86 9.94 3.35
CA GLY A 101 19.24 10.14 3.70
C GLY A 101 20.10 8.92 3.57
N ASP A 102 19.59 7.94 2.95
CA ASP A 102 20.40 6.74 2.75
C ASP A 102 21.37 6.85 1.62
#